data_c4e8a8decb509e55a46acfe03ff152c5
#
_entry.id   c4e8a8decb509e55a46acfe03ff152c5
#
_cell.length_a   1.000
_cell.length_b   1.000
_cell.length_c   1.000
_cell.angle_alpha   90.00
_cell.angle_beta   90.00
_cell.angle_gamma   90.00
#
_symmetry.space_group_name_H-M   'P 1'
#
loop_
_entity.id
_entity.type
_entity.pdbx_description
1 polymer ?
#
loop_
_entity_poly.entity_id
_entity_poly.type
_entity_poly.pdbx_seq_one_letter_code
_entity_poly.pdbx_strand_id
1 'polypeptide(L)'
;MTTGAATRVFLARLAGIGVFDPNGDQVGKVRDAIVVLRIGGNPPRLTGLVVEVAPRRRIFVPMTKVTAIDSGQVIVTGTVNLRRFEQRSNETLVTAELLDRPVQLTEMDQSVSVLDVAVEQSRSRDWYVTQLFVRKPGGGLRRRGETLIVDWDDIRGLSAPVEDQPAEQLLTRLDEMRAADIADVLQDLSPKRRMEVARSLDDERLADILEELPEDVAAPELSANRARLRKSADKLRARLRELELNQDDLEERIARAFHPGWGS
;
A
#
# COMPACT_ATOMS: atom_id res chain seq x y z
N MET A 1 -30.61 -9.41 20.00
CA MET A 1 -29.28 -9.00 19.53
C MET A 1 -29.35 -8.90 18.02
N THR A 2 -29.56 -7.70 17.52
CA THR A 2 -29.69 -7.45 16.08
C THR A 2 -28.29 -7.55 15.50
N THR A 3 -28.04 -8.57 14.73
CA THR A 3 -26.84 -8.70 13.90
C THR A 3 -26.92 -7.57 12.86
N GLY A 4 -26.20 -6.47 13.09
CA GLY A 4 -26.11 -5.41 12.12
C GLY A 4 -25.57 -6.00 10.81
N ALA A 5 -26.38 -5.97 9.77
CA ALA A 5 -25.97 -6.34 8.43
C ALA A 5 -24.75 -5.48 8.09
N ALA A 6 -23.63 -6.11 7.73
CA ALA A 6 -22.45 -5.40 7.27
C ALA A 6 -22.88 -4.48 6.11
N THR A 7 -22.65 -3.18 6.25
CA THR A 7 -23.06 -2.21 5.23
C THR A 7 -22.15 -2.41 4.03
N ARG A 8 -22.69 -3.05 2.99
CA ARG A 8 -21.99 -3.24 1.71
C ARG A 8 -22.14 -1.99 0.85
N VAL A 9 -21.02 -1.48 0.36
CA VAL A 9 -20.97 -0.29 -0.49
C VAL A 9 -20.30 -0.64 -1.81
N PHE A 10 -20.94 -0.29 -2.93
CA PHE A 10 -20.38 -0.41 -4.27
C PHE A 10 -19.68 0.91 -4.64
N LEU A 11 -18.39 0.86 -4.93
CA LEU A 11 -17.53 2.04 -5.04
C LEU A 11 -17.80 2.88 -6.30
N ALA A 12 -18.13 2.25 -7.44
CA ALA A 12 -18.47 2.99 -8.65
C ALA A 12 -19.71 3.91 -8.45
N ARG A 13 -20.62 3.51 -7.58
CA ARG A 13 -21.80 4.31 -7.25
C ARG A 13 -21.50 5.56 -6.43
N LEU A 14 -20.34 5.62 -5.78
CA LEU A 14 -19.91 6.78 -5.02
C LEU A 14 -19.45 7.94 -5.91
N ALA A 15 -19.10 7.67 -7.16
CA ALA A 15 -18.65 8.69 -8.09
C ALA A 15 -19.74 9.76 -8.30
N GLY A 16 -19.41 11.02 -8.03
CA GLY A 16 -20.32 12.16 -8.15
C GLY A 16 -21.15 12.46 -6.90
N ILE A 17 -21.20 11.56 -5.91
CA ILE A 17 -21.94 11.77 -4.65
C ILE A 17 -21.32 12.94 -3.86
N GLY A 18 -22.18 13.74 -3.22
CA GLY A 18 -21.79 14.86 -2.36
C GLY A 18 -21.10 14.38 -1.07
N VAL A 19 -20.05 15.07 -0.68
CA VAL A 19 -19.37 14.90 0.60
C VAL A 19 -19.72 16.08 1.48
N PHE A 20 -20.21 15.81 2.69
CA PHE A 20 -20.69 16.82 3.62
C PHE A 20 -19.95 16.74 4.95
N ASP A 21 -19.74 17.89 5.57
CA ASP A 21 -19.24 17.98 6.92
C ASP A 21 -20.35 17.74 7.98
N PRO A 22 -20.03 17.71 9.29
CA PRO A 22 -21.05 17.51 10.34
C PRO A 22 -22.09 18.64 10.45
N ASN A 23 -21.80 19.82 9.91
CA ASN A 23 -22.73 20.96 9.90
C ASN A 23 -23.69 20.90 8.72
N GLY A 24 -23.48 19.97 7.78
CA GLY A 24 -24.26 19.86 6.55
C GLY A 24 -23.71 20.68 5.38
N ASP A 25 -22.54 21.30 5.56
CA ASP A 25 -21.90 22.05 4.48
C ASP A 25 -21.23 21.08 3.48
N GLN A 26 -21.40 21.36 2.20
CA GLN A 26 -20.82 20.51 1.16
C GLN A 26 -19.33 20.79 1.01
N VAL A 27 -18.51 19.80 1.36
CA VAL A 27 -17.04 19.81 1.19
C VAL A 27 -16.66 19.66 -0.29
N GLY A 28 -17.40 18.79 -1.02
CA GLY A 28 -17.09 18.50 -2.42
C GLY A 28 -17.90 17.33 -2.95
N LYS A 29 -17.36 16.66 -4.00
CA LYS A 29 -17.95 15.45 -4.59
C LYS A 29 -16.91 14.35 -4.73
N VAL A 30 -17.30 13.11 -4.46
CA VAL A 30 -16.45 11.95 -4.69
C VAL A 30 -16.11 11.84 -6.18
N ARG A 31 -14.84 11.63 -6.49
CA ARG A 31 -14.34 11.37 -7.85
C ARG A 31 -13.84 9.95 -8.03
N ASP A 32 -13.19 9.42 -7.00
CA ASP A 32 -12.68 8.06 -7.01
C ASP A 32 -12.53 7.53 -5.58
N ALA A 33 -12.27 6.25 -5.45
CA ALA A 33 -11.91 5.58 -4.21
C ALA A 33 -10.50 4.99 -4.35
N ILE A 34 -9.75 4.98 -3.25
CA ILE A 34 -8.37 4.48 -3.23
C ILE A 34 -8.33 3.19 -2.45
N VAL A 35 -7.88 2.14 -3.09
CA VAL A 35 -7.58 0.86 -2.45
C VAL A 35 -6.09 0.59 -2.50
N VAL A 36 -5.59 -0.10 -1.49
CA VAL A 36 -4.26 -0.67 -1.47
C VAL A 36 -4.39 -2.16 -1.71
N LEU A 37 -3.82 -2.62 -2.83
CA LEU A 37 -3.78 -4.04 -3.17
C LEU A 37 -2.79 -4.72 -2.23
N ARG A 38 -3.24 -5.78 -1.56
CA ARG A 38 -2.45 -6.53 -0.59
C ARG A 38 -1.77 -7.72 -1.28
N ILE A 39 -0.64 -8.09 -0.73
CA ILE A 39 0.15 -9.24 -1.18
C ILE A 39 -0.50 -10.52 -0.63
N GLY A 40 -0.35 -11.65 -1.36
CA GLY A 40 -0.84 -12.95 -0.88
C GLY A 40 -2.34 -13.19 -1.07
N GLY A 41 -2.99 -12.46 -1.99
CA GLY A 41 -4.42 -12.64 -2.28
C GLY A 41 -5.35 -12.07 -1.22
N ASN A 42 -4.83 -11.44 -0.18
CA ASN A 42 -5.66 -10.80 0.86
C ASN A 42 -6.55 -9.71 0.26
N PRO A 43 -7.79 -9.54 0.78
CA PRO A 43 -8.70 -8.50 0.31
C PRO A 43 -8.07 -7.10 0.40
N PRO A 44 -8.12 -6.30 -0.68
CA PRO A 44 -7.60 -4.94 -0.68
C PRO A 44 -8.28 -4.06 0.37
N ARG A 45 -7.52 -3.16 0.95
CA ARG A 45 -8.03 -2.20 1.92
C ARG A 45 -8.42 -0.89 1.23
N LEU A 46 -9.63 -0.42 1.47
CA LEU A 46 -10.07 0.92 1.08
C LEU A 46 -9.49 1.93 2.07
N THR A 47 -8.57 2.77 1.60
CA THR A 47 -7.84 3.73 2.46
C THR A 47 -8.47 5.11 2.49
N GLY A 48 -9.14 5.51 1.41
CA GLY A 48 -9.77 6.83 1.34
C GLY A 48 -10.53 7.10 0.05
N LEU A 49 -11.06 8.30 -0.03
CA LEU A 49 -11.78 8.82 -1.18
C LEU A 49 -11.00 10.00 -1.78
N VAL A 50 -11.00 10.09 -3.10
CA VAL A 50 -10.59 11.28 -3.84
C VAL A 50 -11.80 12.18 -3.99
N VAL A 51 -11.75 13.37 -3.40
CA VAL A 51 -12.85 14.33 -3.38
C VAL A 51 -12.46 15.58 -4.15
N GLU A 52 -13.31 16.00 -5.06
CA GLU A 52 -13.15 17.28 -5.76
C GLU A 52 -13.87 18.38 -4.99
N VAL A 53 -13.09 19.31 -4.42
CA VAL A 53 -13.59 20.43 -3.58
C VAL A 53 -13.78 21.73 -4.36
N ALA A 54 -13.14 21.85 -5.53
CA ALA A 54 -13.29 22.97 -6.45
C ALA A 54 -12.92 22.48 -7.85
N PRO A 55 -13.25 23.19 -8.95
CA PRO A 55 -12.91 22.78 -10.29
C PRO A 55 -11.41 22.41 -10.39
N ARG A 56 -11.13 21.18 -10.78
CA ARG A 56 -9.77 20.61 -10.92
C ARG A 56 -8.95 20.50 -9.63
N ARG A 57 -9.52 20.75 -8.44
CA ARG A 57 -8.83 20.54 -7.16
C ARG A 57 -9.35 19.29 -6.48
N ARG A 58 -8.53 18.25 -6.45
CA ARG A 58 -8.80 16.98 -5.79
C ARG A 58 -8.00 16.90 -4.50
N ILE A 59 -8.63 16.37 -3.45
CA ILE A 59 -8.02 16.13 -2.14
C ILE A 59 -8.22 14.68 -1.73
N PHE A 60 -7.39 14.19 -0.82
CA PHE A 60 -7.55 12.89 -0.20
C PHE A 60 -8.34 13.01 1.10
N VAL A 61 -9.39 12.20 1.23
CA VAL A 61 -10.18 12.05 2.46
C VAL A 61 -10.02 10.62 2.96
N PRO A 62 -9.30 10.39 4.07
CA PRO A 62 -9.10 9.05 4.61
C PRO A 62 -10.39 8.44 5.13
N MET A 63 -10.55 7.11 5.01
CA MET A 63 -11.74 6.40 5.50
C MET A 63 -11.96 6.57 7.00
N THR A 64 -10.91 6.82 7.78
CA THR A 64 -11.02 7.13 9.22
C THR A 64 -11.81 8.39 9.53
N LYS A 65 -11.97 9.29 8.55
CA LYS A 65 -12.79 10.50 8.66
C LYS A 65 -14.19 10.33 8.08
N VAL A 66 -14.46 9.24 7.40
CA VAL A 66 -15.79 8.93 6.87
C VAL A 66 -16.64 8.29 7.97
N THR A 67 -17.71 8.95 8.37
CA THR A 67 -18.60 8.49 9.44
C THR A 67 -19.83 7.75 8.92
N ALA A 68 -20.30 8.14 7.73
CA ALA A 68 -21.42 7.47 7.06
C ALA A 68 -21.27 7.54 5.54
N ILE A 69 -21.71 6.48 4.89
CA ILE A 69 -21.89 6.39 3.45
C ILE A 69 -23.33 5.95 3.19
N ASP A 70 -24.08 6.82 2.55
CA ASP A 70 -25.46 6.60 2.17
C ASP A 70 -25.63 6.64 0.65
N SER A 71 -26.79 6.27 0.17
CA SER A 71 -27.13 6.23 -1.27
C SER A 71 -27.00 7.59 -1.99
N GLY A 72 -26.93 8.69 -1.26
CA GLY A 72 -26.89 10.04 -1.82
C GLY A 72 -25.82 10.95 -1.23
N GLN A 73 -25.14 10.54 -0.18
CA GLN A 73 -24.17 11.38 0.51
C GLN A 73 -23.09 10.59 1.25
N VAL A 74 -21.92 11.23 1.39
CA VAL A 74 -20.85 10.79 2.27
C VAL A 74 -20.68 11.83 3.36
N ILE A 75 -20.71 11.42 4.62
CA ILE A 75 -20.51 12.33 5.76
C ILE A 75 -19.12 12.11 6.31
N VAL A 76 -18.39 13.21 6.48
CA VAL A 76 -17.04 13.21 7.03
C VAL A 76 -16.98 13.98 8.33
N THR A 77 -16.00 13.66 9.20
CA THR A 77 -15.80 14.32 10.49
C THR A 77 -14.47 15.05 10.57
N GLY A 78 -14.44 16.08 11.39
CA GLY A 78 -13.23 16.85 11.66
C GLY A 78 -12.74 17.66 10.47
N THR A 79 -11.55 18.26 10.62
CA THR A 79 -10.92 19.10 9.59
C THR A 79 -10.41 18.21 8.44
N VAL A 80 -10.84 18.50 7.23
CA VAL A 80 -10.36 17.85 6.01
C VAL A 80 -9.06 18.53 5.55
N ASN A 81 -8.05 17.73 5.23
CA ASN A 81 -6.81 18.26 4.68
C ASN A 81 -7.02 18.68 3.22
N LEU A 82 -6.85 19.97 2.93
CA LEU A 82 -7.04 20.55 1.60
C LEU A 82 -5.81 20.45 0.69
N ARG A 83 -4.77 19.68 1.07
CA ARG A 83 -3.64 19.43 0.16
C ARG A 83 -4.11 18.72 -1.10
N ARG A 84 -3.51 19.10 -2.21
CA ARG A 84 -3.78 18.42 -3.49
C ARG A 84 -3.45 16.94 -3.36
N PHE A 85 -4.36 16.11 -3.86
CA PHE A 85 -4.15 14.67 -3.93
C PHE A 85 -3.03 14.35 -4.93
N GLU A 86 -2.10 13.52 -4.49
CA GLU A 86 -1.06 12.90 -5.30
C GLU A 86 -1.10 11.40 -4.99
N GLN A 87 -1.33 10.59 -6.02
CA GLN A 87 -1.41 9.13 -5.89
C GLN A 87 -0.03 8.58 -5.55
N ARG A 88 0.03 7.68 -4.59
CA ARG A 88 1.25 6.95 -4.21
C ARG A 88 1.39 5.68 -5.06
N SER A 89 2.60 5.13 -5.14
CA SER A 89 2.90 3.94 -5.95
C SER A 89 2.14 2.67 -5.54
N ASN A 90 1.79 2.55 -4.25
CA ASN A 90 1.02 1.43 -3.70
C ASN A 90 -0.51 1.66 -3.71
N GLU A 91 -0.96 2.84 -4.10
CA GLU A 91 -2.38 3.19 -4.19
C GLU A 91 -2.94 2.86 -5.57
N THR A 92 -4.14 2.33 -5.62
CA THR A 92 -4.87 2.03 -6.85
C THR A 92 -6.20 2.76 -6.84
N LEU A 93 -6.47 3.53 -7.88
CA LEU A 93 -7.74 4.22 -8.09
C LEU A 93 -8.78 3.24 -8.63
N VAL A 94 -9.90 3.10 -7.93
CA VAL A 94 -10.92 2.11 -8.31
C VAL A 94 -11.52 2.44 -9.67
N THR A 95 -12.02 3.66 -9.85
CA THR A 95 -12.70 4.05 -11.10
C THR A 95 -11.73 4.18 -12.26
N ALA A 96 -10.54 4.73 -12.02
CA ALA A 96 -9.59 4.98 -13.08
C ALA A 96 -8.76 3.75 -13.49
N GLU A 97 -8.52 2.81 -12.56
CA GLU A 97 -7.54 1.75 -12.77
C GLU A 97 -8.07 0.32 -12.56
N LEU A 98 -9.15 0.12 -11.77
CA LEU A 98 -9.72 -1.22 -11.56
C LEU A 98 -10.94 -1.50 -12.43
N LEU A 99 -11.80 -0.50 -12.69
CA LEU A 99 -12.94 -0.71 -13.56
C LEU A 99 -12.46 -1.02 -14.99
N ASP A 100 -13.22 -1.86 -15.68
CA ASP A 100 -12.92 -2.39 -17.01
C ASP A 100 -11.64 -3.26 -17.11
N ARG A 101 -10.92 -3.45 -15.98
CA ARG A 101 -9.74 -4.32 -15.95
C ARG A 101 -10.14 -5.78 -16.11
N PRO A 102 -9.44 -6.56 -16.96
CA PRO A 102 -9.65 -8.00 -17.05
C PRO A 102 -9.08 -8.71 -15.81
N VAL A 103 -9.85 -9.65 -15.28
CA VAL A 103 -9.47 -10.57 -14.19
C VAL A 103 -9.83 -11.99 -14.55
N GLN A 104 -9.17 -12.96 -13.94
CA GLN A 104 -9.44 -14.37 -14.14
C GLN A 104 -10.28 -14.93 -13.00
N LEU A 105 -11.35 -15.66 -13.32
CA LEU A 105 -12.08 -16.46 -12.33
C LEU A 105 -11.29 -17.72 -12.02
N THR A 106 -11.09 -17.99 -10.73
CA THR A 106 -10.27 -19.14 -10.27
C THR A 106 -10.86 -20.48 -10.67
N GLU A 107 -12.19 -20.64 -10.54
CA GLU A 107 -12.85 -21.93 -10.81
C GLU A 107 -12.98 -22.25 -12.30
N MET A 108 -13.13 -21.25 -13.16
CA MET A 108 -13.45 -21.45 -14.59
C MET A 108 -12.31 -21.11 -15.52
N ASP A 109 -11.20 -20.57 -15.00
CA ASP A 109 -10.08 -20.01 -15.80
C ASP A 109 -10.57 -19.03 -16.91
N GLN A 110 -11.67 -18.34 -16.63
CA GLN A 110 -12.35 -17.44 -17.56
C GLN A 110 -12.01 -16.01 -17.26
N SER A 111 -11.60 -15.24 -18.28
CA SER A 111 -11.38 -13.82 -18.18
C SER A 111 -12.71 -13.07 -18.16
N VAL A 112 -12.87 -12.17 -17.19
CA VAL A 112 -14.04 -11.28 -17.01
C VAL A 112 -13.58 -9.86 -16.78
N SER A 113 -14.43 -8.87 -17.06
CA SER A 113 -14.11 -7.45 -16.83
C SER A 113 -14.78 -6.95 -15.55
N VAL A 114 -14.04 -6.21 -14.73
CA VAL A 114 -14.55 -5.58 -13.51
C VAL A 114 -15.48 -4.43 -13.86
N LEU A 115 -16.70 -4.43 -13.33
CA LEU A 115 -17.69 -3.36 -13.50
C LEU A 115 -17.84 -2.49 -12.27
N ASP A 116 -17.69 -3.09 -11.08
CA ASP A 116 -17.75 -2.38 -9.79
C ASP A 116 -17.04 -3.21 -8.72
N VAL A 117 -16.72 -2.56 -7.61
CA VAL A 117 -16.03 -3.14 -6.46
C VAL A 117 -16.87 -2.91 -5.22
N ALA A 118 -17.21 -3.99 -4.52
CA ALA A 118 -17.94 -3.93 -3.26
C ALA A 118 -16.99 -3.98 -2.07
N VAL A 119 -17.23 -3.08 -1.11
CA VAL A 119 -16.48 -3.02 0.14
C VAL A 119 -17.41 -3.20 1.33
N GLU A 120 -16.89 -3.79 2.38
CA GLU A 120 -17.57 -3.94 3.66
C GLU A 120 -16.67 -3.48 4.80
N GLN A 121 -17.31 -2.93 5.84
CA GLN A 121 -16.59 -2.50 7.03
C GLN A 121 -16.39 -3.69 7.98
N SER A 122 -15.14 -3.91 8.40
CA SER A 122 -14.78 -4.91 9.40
C SER A 122 -15.15 -4.46 10.81
N ARG A 123 -15.01 -5.35 11.79
CA ARG A 123 -15.20 -5.04 13.22
C ARG A 123 -14.18 -4.00 13.73
N SER A 124 -13.00 -3.93 13.15
CA SER A 124 -11.97 -2.93 13.44
C SER A 124 -12.25 -1.55 12.80
N ARG A 125 -13.38 -1.40 12.08
CA ARG A 125 -13.78 -0.23 11.30
C ARG A 125 -12.95 0.03 10.04
N ASP A 126 -12.08 -0.89 9.66
CA ASP A 126 -11.42 -0.86 8.37
C ASP A 126 -12.35 -1.36 7.27
N TRP A 127 -12.17 -0.84 6.07
CA TRP A 127 -12.97 -1.21 4.92
C TRP A 127 -12.14 -2.10 3.98
N TYR A 128 -12.70 -3.23 3.60
CA TYR A 128 -12.05 -4.20 2.71
C TYR A 128 -12.93 -4.50 1.51
N VAL A 129 -12.28 -4.73 0.37
CA VAL A 129 -12.96 -5.26 -0.81
C VAL A 129 -13.38 -6.70 -0.50
N THR A 130 -14.67 -7.00 -0.62
CA THR A 130 -15.19 -8.36 -0.38
C THR A 130 -15.66 -9.02 -1.67
N GLN A 131 -16.20 -8.23 -2.60
CA GLN A 131 -16.76 -8.75 -3.84
C GLN A 131 -16.49 -7.83 -5.03
N LEU A 132 -16.53 -8.41 -6.21
CA LEU A 132 -16.49 -7.71 -7.49
C LEU A 132 -17.76 -7.98 -8.27
N PHE A 133 -18.29 -6.94 -8.89
CA PHE A 133 -19.29 -7.07 -9.92
C PHE A 133 -18.57 -7.12 -11.26
N VAL A 134 -18.72 -8.23 -11.99
CA VAL A 134 -17.96 -8.51 -13.20
C VAL A 134 -18.85 -8.86 -14.37
N ARG A 135 -18.31 -8.73 -15.59
CA ARG A 135 -18.98 -9.09 -16.82
C ARG A 135 -18.18 -10.14 -17.58
N LYS A 136 -18.81 -11.24 -17.94
CA LYS A 136 -18.26 -12.22 -18.87
C LYS A 136 -18.17 -11.64 -20.28
N PRO A 137 -17.19 -12.04 -21.09
CA PRO A 137 -17.15 -11.64 -22.51
C PRO A 137 -18.43 -12.10 -23.21
N GLY A 138 -19.05 -11.23 -23.99
CA GLY A 138 -20.24 -11.55 -24.75
C GLY A 138 -19.89 -12.44 -25.95
N GLY A 139 -20.70 -13.48 -26.19
CA GLY A 139 -20.60 -14.29 -27.41
C GLY A 139 -21.43 -13.70 -28.55
N GLY A 140 -20.77 -13.19 -29.62
CA GLY A 140 -21.41 -12.69 -30.85
C GLY A 140 -21.73 -11.18 -30.85
N LEU A 141 -21.97 -10.63 -32.04
CA LEU A 141 -22.02 -9.20 -32.39
C LEU A 141 -23.06 -8.33 -31.61
N ARG A 142 -23.96 -8.88 -30.82
CA ARG A 142 -25.04 -8.15 -30.13
C ARG A 142 -25.41 -8.60 -28.72
N ARG A 143 -24.68 -9.53 -28.10
CA ARG A 143 -24.99 -9.98 -26.75
C ARG A 143 -24.05 -9.28 -25.76
N ARG A 144 -24.62 -8.41 -24.89
CA ARG A 144 -23.94 -7.98 -23.67
C ARG A 144 -23.65 -9.25 -22.86
N GLY A 145 -22.40 -9.39 -22.43
CA GLY A 145 -22.01 -10.53 -21.58
C GLY A 145 -22.84 -10.58 -20.30
N GLU A 146 -23.01 -11.78 -19.77
CA GLU A 146 -23.62 -12.03 -18.46
C GLU A 146 -22.85 -11.31 -17.36
N THR A 147 -23.57 -10.73 -16.40
CA THR A 147 -22.97 -10.09 -15.23
C THR A 147 -23.16 -10.96 -13.99
N LEU A 148 -22.15 -11.04 -13.14
CA LEU A 148 -22.19 -11.80 -11.89
C LEU A 148 -21.42 -11.05 -10.78
N ILE A 149 -21.76 -11.40 -9.56
CA ILE A 149 -21.00 -11.00 -8.37
C ILE A 149 -20.12 -12.18 -7.99
N VAL A 150 -18.83 -11.91 -7.78
CA VAL A 150 -17.84 -12.92 -7.39
C VAL A 150 -17.14 -12.44 -6.11
N ASP A 151 -16.80 -13.36 -5.24
CA ASP A 151 -16.03 -13.04 -4.06
C ASP A 151 -14.56 -12.72 -4.42
N TRP A 152 -13.92 -11.93 -3.60
CA TRP A 152 -12.51 -11.56 -3.84
C TRP A 152 -11.60 -12.76 -3.99
N ASP A 153 -11.84 -13.81 -3.18
CA ASP A 153 -11.02 -15.03 -3.15
C ASP A 153 -11.16 -15.88 -4.42
N ASP A 154 -12.22 -15.66 -5.20
CA ASP A 154 -12.51 -16.39 -6.43
C ASP A 154 -11.88 -15.77 -7.68
N ILE A 155 -11.08 -14.70 -7.52
CA ILE A 155 -10.44 -14.00 -8.63
C ILE A 155 -8.91 -14.03 -8.55
N ARG A 156 -8.28 -13.92 -9.73
CA ARG A 156 -6.84 -13.74 -9.90
C ARG A 156 -6.56 -12.57 -10.85
N GLY A 157 -5.36 -11.98 -10.72
CA GLY A 157 -4.91 -10.92 -11.63
C GLY A 157 -5.10 -9.49 -11.10
N LEU A 158 -5.71 -9.30 -9.92
CA LEU A 158 -5.75 -8.01 -9.22
C LEU A 158 -4.83 -7.96 -8.00
N SER A 159 -4.33 -9.08 -7.52
CA SER A 159 -3.30 -9.06 -6.48
C SER A 159 -2.04 -8.39 -7.01
N ALA A 160 -1.37 -7.64 -6.16
CA ALA A 160 0.01 -7.27 -6.44
C ALA A 160 0.79 -8.56 -6.73
N PRO A 161 1.47 -8.68 -7.88
CA PRO A 161 2.05 -9.93 -8.33
C PRO A 161 3.28 -10.27 -7.48
N VAL A 162 3.12 -10.98 -6.35
CA VAL A 162 4.21 -11.20 -5.40
C VAL A 162 4.43 -12.66 -5.03
N GLU A 163 3.45 -13.54 -5.15
CA GLU A 163 3.71 -14.95 -4.79
C GLU A 163 4.52 -15.72 -5.83
N ASP A 164 4.46 -15.34 -7.10
CA ASP A 164 5.23 -15.98 -8.18
C ASP A 164 6.47 -15.16 -8.64
N GLN A 165 6.69 -13.96 -8.08
CA GLN A 165 7.88 -13.17 -8.43
C GLN A 165 9.10 -13.63 -7.62
N PRO A 166 10.27 -13.78 -8.26
CA PRO A 166 11.53 -13.96 -7.55
C PRO A 166 11.73 -12.88 -6.49
N ALA A 167 12.29 -13.23 -5.34
CA ALA A 167 12.54 -12.26 -4.25
C ALA A 167 13.30 -11.02 -4.74
N GLU A 168 14.15 -11.16 -5.74
CA GLU A 168 14.92 -10.09 -6.39
C GLU A 168 14.05 -9.00 -7.05
N GLN A 169 12.92 -9.36 -7.67
CA GLN A 169 12.03 -8.36 -8.28
C GLN A 169 11.23 -7.59 -7.20
N LEU A 170 10.90 -8.25 -6.11
CA LEU A 170 10.29 -7.59 -4.96
C LEU A 170 11.29 -6.61 -4.32
N LEU A 171 12.53 -7.03 -4.13
CA LEU A 171 13.61 -6.19 -3.59
C LEU A 171 13.84 -4.94 -4.42
N THR A 172 13.88 -5.06 -5.75
CA THR A 172 14.03 -3.89 -6.65
C THR A 172 12.90 -2.86 -6.45
N ARG A 173 11.69 -3.32 -6.16
CA ARG A 173 10.56 -2.42 -5.87
C ARG A 173 10.62 -1.83 -4.46
N LEU A 174 11.10 -2.62 -3.49
CA LEU A 174 11.31 -2.17 -2.12
C LEU A 174 12.45 -1.15 -2.02
N ASP A 175 13.42 -1.18 -2.95
CA ASP A 175 14.58 -0.28 -2.94
C ASP A 175 14.20 1.20 -3.04
N GLU A 176 13.09 1.53 -3.67
CA GLU A 176 12.58 2.90 -3.81
C GLU A 176 11.62 3.32 -2.66
N MET A 177 11.31 2.41 -1.74
CA MET A 177 10.32 2.63 -0.67
C MET A 177 11.02 3.03 0.64
N ARG A 178 10.32 3.78 1.49
CA ARG A 178 10.79 4.10 2.85
C ARG A 178 10.59 2.90 3.78
N ALA A 179 11.38 2.82 4.87
CA ALA A 179 11.33 1.73 5.84
C ALA A 179 9.90 1.48 6.38
N ALA A 180 9.14 2.53 6.69
CA ALA A 180 7.76 2.42 7.16
C ALA A 180 6.82 1.80 6.10
N ASP A 181 6.97 2.18 4.82
CA ASP A 181 6.16 1.63 3.74
C ASP A 181 6.51 0.15 3.47
N ILE A 182 7.79 -0.22 3.64
CA ILE A 182 8.26 -1.61 3.55
C ILE A 182 7.75 -2.43 4.73
N ALA A 183 7.72 -1.86 5.94
CA ALA A 183 7.18 -2.52 7.12
C ALA A 183 5.70 -2.90 6.90
N ASP A 184 4.89 -2.01 6.33
CA ASP A 184 3.50 -2.29 5.96
C ASP A 184 3.40 -3.44 4.94
N VAL A 185 4.26 -3.44 3.91
CA VAL A 185 4.32 -4.54 2.93
C VAL A 185 4.69 -5.86 3.60
N LEU A 186 5.68 -5.86 4.50
CA LEU A 186 6.11 -7.07 5.21
C LEU A 186 5.02 -7.62 6.14
N GLN A 187 4.19 -6.76 6.75
CA GLN A 187 3.05 -7.20 7.55
C GLN A 187 2.05 -8.02 6.74
N ASP A 188 1.83 -7.64 5.49
CA ASP A 188 0.90 -8.29 4.59
C ASP A 188 1.42 -9.61 3.98
N LEU A 189 2.73 -9.90 4.09
CA LEU A 189 3.30 -11.16 3.62
C LEU A 189 2.99 -12.33 4.55
N SER A 190 2.87 -13.54 3.98
CA SER A 190 2.88 -14.77 4.79
C SER A 190 4.18 -14.87 5.61
N PRO A 191 4.18 -15.51 6.79
CA PRO A 191 5.38 -15.60 7.64
C PRO A 191 6.61 -16.18 6.90
N LYS A 192 6.38 -17.16 6.05
CA LYS A 192 7.45 -17.78 5.23
C LYS A 192 8.04 -16.78 4.24
N ARG A 193 7.20 -16.04 3.52
CA ARG A 193 7.62 -15.07 2.51
C ARG A 193 8.27 -13.85 3.13
N ARG A 194 7.73 -13.38 4.26
CA ARG A 194 8.31 -12.31 5.07
C ARG A 194 9.76 -12.62 5.45
N MET A 195 10.00 -13.84 5.92
CA MET A 195 11.33 -14.29 6.28
C MET A 195 12.29 -14.38 5.08
N GLU A 196 11.79 -14.81 3.92
CA GLU A 196 12.56 -14.86 2.69
C GLU A 196 12.99 -13.46 2.23
N VAL A 197 12.08 -12.50 2.20
CA VAL A 197 12.35 -11.10 1.87
C VAL A 197 13.29 -10.48 2.88
N ALA A 198 13.06 -10.68 4.19
CA ALA A 198 13.92 -10.16 5.24
C ALA A 198 15.37 -10.67 5.15
N ARG A 199 15.58 -11.91 4.69
CA ARG A 199 16.93 -12.47 4.47
C ARG A 199 17.64 -11.88 3.25
N SER A 200 16.89 -11.34 2.31
CA SER A 200 17.42 -10.78 1.07
C SER A 200 17.68 -9.27 1.15
N LEU A 201 17.21 -8.62 2.22
CA LEU A 201 17.52 -7.22 2.53
C LEU A 201 18.92 -7.13 3.17
N ASP A 202 19.60 -6.00 2.95
CA ASP A 202 20.82 -5.70 3.69
C ASP A 202 20.54 -5.44 5.17
N ASP A 203 21.54 -5.63 6.02
CA ASP A 203 21.41 -5.58 7.48
C ASP A 203 20.98 -4.19 7.99
N GLU A 204 21.41 -3.11 7.33
CA GLU A 204 21.09 -1.73 7.72
C GLU A 204 19.62 -1.42 7.45
N ARG A 205 19.17 -1.75 6.25
CA ARG A 205 17.80 -1.53 5.81
C ARG A 205 16.81 -2.41 6.57
N LEU A 206 17.18 -3.65 6.86
CA LEU A 206 16.39 -4.55 7.69
C LEU A 206 16.24 -4.01 9.12
N ALA A 207 17.28 -3.40 9.69
CA ALA A 207 17.20 -2.80 11.02
C ALA A 207 16.22 -1.62 11.07
N ASP A 208 16.25 -0.74 10.07
CA ASP A 208 15.34 0.40 9.95
C ASP A 208 13.87 -0.06 9.80
N ILE A 209 13.63 -1.08 8.98
CA ILE A 209 12.29 -1.66 8.78
C ILE A 209 11.78 -2.32 10.07
N LEU A 210 12.64 -3.02 10.81
CA LEU A 210 12.27 -3.67 12.06
C LEU A 210 11.95 -2.68 13.19
N GLU A 211 12.43 -1.44 13.12
CA GLU A 211 12.04 -0.35 14.05
C GLU A 211 10.60 0.12 13.80
N GLU A 212 10.13 0.04 12.57
CA GLU A 212 8.77 0.44 12.17
C GLU A 212 7.74 -0.69 12.31
N LEU A 213 8.16 -1.95 12.44
CA LEU A 213 7.26 -3.09 12.60
C LEU A 213 6.71 -3.18 14.04
N PRO A 214 5.37 -3.36 14.21
CA PRO A 214 4.78 -3.66 15.50
C PRO A 214 5.38 -4.93 16.13
N GLU A 215 5.52 -4.93 17.46
CA GLU A 215 6.18 -6.05 18.18
C GLU A 215 5.47 -7.40 18.02
N ASP A 216 4.15 -7.39 17.83
CA ASP A 216 3.31 -8.58 17.62
C ASP A 216 3.43 -9.17 16.22
N VAL A 217 3.89 -8.38 15.25
CA VAL A 217 4.10 -8.81 13.86
C VAL A 217 5.53 -9.27 13.60
N ALA A 218 6.48 -8.75 14.36
CA ALA A 218 7.86 -9.24 14.35
C ALA A 218 7.86 -10.66 14.89
N ALA A 219 7.88 -11.68 14.01
CA ALA A 219 7.99 -13.07 14.40
C ALA A 219 9.12 -13.24 15.45
N PRO A 220 8.99 -14.11 16.46
CA PRO A 220 10.01 -14.30 17.50
C PRO A 220 11.43 -14.48 16.97
N GLU A 221 11.54 -15.06 15.77
CA GLU A 221 12.79 -15.28 15.06
C GLU A 221 13.39 -13.99 14.46
N LEU A 222 12.55 -13.01 14.07
CA LEU A 222 12.98 -11.68 13.64
C LEU A 222 13.39 -10.81 14.84
N SER A 223 12.68 -10.93 15.97
CA SER A 223 13.02 -10.23 17.21
C SER A 223 14.35 -10.70 17.80
N ALA A 224 14.65 -12.00 17.73
CA ALA A 224 15.94 -12.54 18.15
C ALA A 224 17.11 -12.04 17.27
N ASN A 225 16.84 -11.83 15.98
CA ASN A 225 17.82 -11.24 15.05
C ASN A 225 17.98 -9.72 15.23
N ARG A 226 16.94 -9.00 15.67
CA ARG A 226 16.96 -7.54 15.88
C ARG A 226 18.14 -7.10 16.76
N ALA A 227 18.34 -7.74 17.91
CA ALA A 227 19.47 -7.44 18.82
C ALA A 227 20.82 -7.79 18.19
N ARG A 228 20.88 -8.85 17.39
CA ARG A 228 22.09 -9.30 16.72
C ARG A 228 22.47 -8.38 15.56
N LEU A 229 21.49 -7.95 14.75
CA LEU A 229 21.65 -7.03 13.63
C LEU A 229 22.04 -5.63 14.11
N ARG A 230 21.39 -5.12 15.16
CA ARG A 230 21.73 -3.84 15.79
C ARG A 230 23.20 -3.82 16.27
N LYS A 231 23.64 -4.89 16.89
CA LYS A 231 25.04 -5.06 17.34
C LYS A 231 26.02 -5.16 16.17
N SER A 232 25.60 -5.75 15.03
CA SER A 232 26.40 -5.85 13.81
C SER A 232 26.49 -4.50 13.10
N ALA A 233 25.38 -3.77 12.97
CA ALA A 233 25.33 -2.43 12.39
C ALA A 233 26.18 -1.43 13.20
N ASP A 234 26.09 -1.44 14.53
CA ASP A 234 26.92 -0.59 15.40
C ASP A 234 28.40 -0.90 15.25
N LYS A 235 28.75 -2.18 15.06
CA LYS A 235 30.13 -2.61 14.83
C LYS A 235 30.66 -2.15 13.45
N LEU A 236 29.82 -2.18 12.44
CA LEU A 236 30.14 -1.69 11.09
C LEU A 236 30.29 -0.16 11.07
N ARG A 237 29.38 0.56 11.72
CA ARG A 237 29.47 2.03 11.89
C ARG A 237 30.74 2.45 12.64
N ALA A 238 31.11 1.70 13.68
CA ALA A 238 32.37 1.93 14.40
C ALA A 238 33.59 1.71 13.51
N ARG A 239 33.57 0.67 12.68
CA ARG A 239 34.67 0.33 11.78
C ARG A 239 34.78 1.30 10.60
N LEU A 240 33.66 1.83 10.10
CA LEU A 240 33.64 2.91 9.09
C LEU A 240 34.28 4.19 9.63
N ARG A 241 33.90 4.62 10.86
CA ARG A 241 34.53 5.77 11.49
C ARG A 241 36.06 5.57 11.71
N GLU A 242 36.46 4.37 12.02
CA GLU A 242 37.90 4.03 12.20
C GLU A 242 38.65 4.09 10.87
N LEU A 243 38.01 3.70 9.75
CA LEU A 243 38.55 3.81 8.40
C LEU A 243 38.60 5.26 7.90
N GLU A 244 37.57 6.08 8.18
CA GLU A 244 37.57 7.52 7.88
C GLU A 244 38.67 8.26 8.63
N LEU A 245 38.85 7.97 9.92
CA LEU A 245 39.97 8.53 10.73
C LEU A 245 41.33 8.09 10.20
N ASN A 246 41.45 6.86 9.70
CA ASN A 246 42.72 6.39 9.09
C ASN A 246 42.95 7.03 7.71
N GLN A 247 41.92 7.40 6.98
CA GLN A 247 42.03 8.07 5.69
C GLN A 247 42.55 9.51 5.86
N ASP A 248 42.02 10.23 6.85
CA ASP A 248 42.48 11.58 7.21
C ASP A 248 43.95 11.58 7.65
N ASP A 249 44.39 10.60 8.48
CA ASP A 249 45.77 10.43 8.89
C ASP A 249 46.70 10.08 7.71
N LEU A 250 46.18 9.31 6.75
CA LEU A 250 46.91 8.95 5.55
C LEU A 250 47.08 10.16 4.63
N GLU A 251 46.06 10.97 4.45
CA GLU A 251 46.11 12.21 3.68
C GLU A 251 47.07 13.23 4.30
N GLU A 252 47.08 13.36 5.63
CA GLU A 252 47.99 14.23 6.35
C GLU A 252 49.45 13.75 6.22
N ARG A 253 49.69 12.44 6.25
CA ARG A 253 51.01 11.82 6.03
C ARG A 253 51.49 11.98 4.60
N ILE A 254 50.60 11.86 3.61
CA ILE A 254 50.89 12.12 2.19
C ILE A 254 51.23 13.60 2.00
N ALA A 255 50.41 14.52 2.56
CA ALA A 255 50.67 15.95 2.47
C ALA A 255 52.03 16.35 3.09
N ARG A 256 52.42 15.75 4.23
CA ARG A 256 53.78 15.93 4.82
C ARG A 256 54.91 15.36 3.98
N ALA A 257 54.67 14.23 3.30
CA ALA A 257 55.68 13.59 2.44
C ALA A 257 55.92 14.33 1.12
N PHE A 258 54.92 15.06 0.63
CA PHE A 258 54.97 15.82 -0.62
C PHE A 258 55.27 17.32 -0.44
N HIS A 259 55.56 17.80 0.76
CA HIS A 259 56.17 19.12 1.00
C HIS A 259 57.65 18.98 1.18
N PRO A 260 58.46 19.00 0.11
CA PRO A 260 59.89 19.18 0.24
C PRO A 260 60.09 20.65 0.66
N GLY A 261 60.68 20.84 1.88
CA GLY A 261 61.06 22.14 2.36
C GLY A 261 61.90 22.86 1.33
N TRP A 262 61.40 23.93 0.78
CA TRP A 262 62.21 24.96 0.19
C TRP A 262 62.56 25.91 1.32
N GLY A 263 63.77 25.69 1.87
CA GLY A 263 64.42 26.53 2.86
C GLY A 263 65.83 26.82 2.40
N SER A 264 66.06 28.04 1.96
CA SER A 264 67.32 28.80 1.85
C SER A 264 68.30 28.40 0.82
#